data_1e783f3da21dc40f80ce52934d115fe5
#
_entry.id   1e783f3da21dc40f80ce52934d115fe5
#
_cell.length_a   1.000
_cell.length_b   1.000
_cell.length_c   1.000
_cell.angle_alpha   90.00
_cell.angle_beta   90.00
_cell.angle_gamma   90.00
#
_symmetry.space_group_name_H-M   'P 1'
#
loop_
_entity.id
_entity.type
_entity.pdbx_description
1 polymer ?
#
loop_
_entity_poly.entity_id
_entity_poly.type
_entity_poly.pdbx_seq_one_letter_code
_entity_poly.pdbx_strand_id
1 'polypeptide(L)'
;MRQSLVVLCIVVAVAGACSGDPPDKEMQQAQSAIETARAGGAERFATTELKGAEEALAHARDAVGQRDYRLALSFALDARERAQSATKEAIDRKATLREEAERSLGSAQTALLAARNRLKAAEVSKVQARILAESRSNIAAGEGRVQEARTAFEQGNFEAASAAASQAATALAQTARDLDALVAPAARRRR
;
A
#
# COMPACT_ATOMS: atom_id res chain seq x y z
N MET A 1 11.94 12.55 -75.34
CA MET A 1 10.86 11.80 -74.60
C MET A 1 11.36 10.60 -73.77
N ARG A 2 12.42 9.87 -74.12
CA ARG A 2 12.93 8.73 -73.38
C ARG A 2 13.64 9.09 -72.04
N GLN A 3 14.28 10.27 -71.96
CA GLN A 3 14.95 10.75 -70.75
C GLN A 3 14.01 11.24 -69.66
N SER A 4 12.83 11.79 -70.03
CA SER A 4 11.83 12.24 -69.03
C SER A 4 11.14 11.09 -68.34
N LEU A 5 11.03 9.91 -68.96
CA LEU A 5 10.42 8.73 -68.38
C LEU A 5 11.31 8.02 -67.37
N VAL A 6 12.63 8.10 -67.56
CA VAL A 6 13.63 7.53 -66.63
C VAL A 6 13.71 8.35 -65.31
N VAL A 7 13.59 9.69 -65.42
CA VAL A 7 13.59 10.57 -64.26
C VAL A 7 12.33 10.41 -63.41
N LEU A 8 11.18 10.15 -64.04
CA LEU A 8 9.92 9.94 -63.34
C LEU A 8 9.90 8.61 -62.56
N CYS A 9 10.54 7.56 -63.06
CA CYS A 9 10.64 6.27 -62.36
C CYS A 9 11.59 6.32 -61.13
N ILE A 10 12.61 7.18 -61.10
CA ILE A 10 13.56 7.30 -59.99
C ILE A 10 12.94 8.05 -58.82
N VAL A 11 12.04 9.00 -59.04
CA VAL A 11 11.39 9.77 -57.95
C VAL A 11 10.38 8.93 -57.15
N VAL A 12 9.77 7.91 -57.77
CA VAL A 12 8.80 7.03 -57.07
C VAL A 12 9.46 5.99 -56.16
N ALA A 13 10.74 5.66 -56.40
CA ALA A 13 11.46 4.63 -55.63
C ALA A 13 12.01 5.09 -54.26
N VAL A 14 11.97 6.40 -53.92
CA VAL A 14 12.54 6.95 -52.67
C VAL A 14 11.46 7.07 -51.57
N ALA A 15 10.18 6.93 -51.87
CA ALA A 15 9.10 7.08 -50.87
C ALA A 15 8.83 5.81 -50.02
N GLY A 16 9.59 4.72 -50.21
CA GLY A 16 9.34 3.43 -49.54
C GLY A 16 10.30 3.06 -48.41
N ALA A 17 11.24 3.94 -48.00
CA ALA A 17 12.35 3.52 -47.13
C ALA A 17 12.28 4.06 -45.68
N CYS A 18 11.08 4.30 -45.12
CA CYS A 18 10.92 4.73 -43.72
C CYS A 18 9.91 3.91 -42.93
N SER A 19 9.68 2.65 -43.25
CA SER A 19 8.98 1.76 -42.34
C SER A 19 10.02 0.95 -41.58
N GLY A 20 10.41 1.46 -40.41
CA GLY A 20 11.19 0.67 -39.44
C GLY A 20 10.45 -0.62 -39.07
N ASP A 21 11.16 -1.56 -38.45
CA ASP A 21 10.52 -2.76 -37.90
C ASP A 21 9.64 -2.42 -36.69
N PRO A 22 8.55 -3.20 -36.44
CA PRO A 22 7.74 -3.05 -35.24
C PRO A 22 8.61 -3.16 -33.96
N PRO A 23 8.35 -2.35 -32.90
CA PRO A 23 9.12 -2.36 -31.68
C PRO A 23 8.70 -3.52 -30.73
N ASP A 24 8.67 -4.75 -31.26
CA ASP A 24 8.18 -5.93 -30.56
C ASP A 24 8.95 -6.20 -29.25
N LYS A 25 10.25 -5.98 -29.27
CA LYS A 25 11.11 -6.17 -28.10
C LYS A 25 10.77 -5.19 -26.96
N GLU A 26 10.59 -3.92 -27.29
CA GLU A 26 10.25 -2.87 -26.36
C GLU A 26 8.85 -3.06 -25.78
N MET A 27 7.90 -3.47 -26.62
CA MET A 27 6.53 -3.82 -26.19
C MET A 27 6.53 -5.05 -25.26
N GLN A 28 7.33 -6.06 -25.56
CA GLN A 28 7.48 -7.23 -24.70
C GLN A 28 8.13 -6.84 -23.35
N GLN A 29 9.13 -5.97 -23.35
CA GLN A 29 9.73 -5.44 -22.13
C GLN A 29 8.74 -4.66 -21.29
N ALA A 30 7.89 -3.82 -21.91
CA ALA A 30 6.83 -3.10 -21.23
C ALA A 30 5.80 -4.05 -20.61
N GLN A 31 5.38 -5.07 -21.36
CA GLN A 31 4.48 -6.11 -20.85
C GLN A 31 5.06 -6.83 -19.63
N SER A 32 6.32 -7.25 -19.70
CA SER A 32 7.00 -7.92 -18.59
C SER A 32 7.16 -6.99 -17.36
N ALA A 33 7.40 -5.69 -17.58
CA ALA A 33 7.47 -4.72 -16.50
C ALA A 33 6.11 -4.53 -15.81
N ILE A 34 5.01 -4.48 -16.57
CA ILE A 34 3.63 -4.42 -16.03
C ILE A 34 3.32 -5.67 -15.19
N GLU A 35 3.69 -6.85 -15.68
CA GLU A 35 3.49 -8.10 -14.93
C GLU A 35 4.31 -8.11 -13.63
N THR A 36 5.54 -7.60 -13.66
CA THR A 36 6.38 -7.42 -12.48
C THR A 36 5.75 -6.46 -11.48
N ALA A 37 5.21 -5.34 -11.94
CA ALA A 37 4.51 -4.37 -11.09
C ALA A 37 3.28 -4.99 -10.41
N ARG A 38 2.48 -5.75 -11.15
CA ARG A 38 1.32 -6.48 -10.59
C ARG A 38 1.75 -7.49 -9.52
N ALA A 39 2.75 -8.31 -9.83
CA ALA A 39 3.31 -9.26 -8.87
C ALA A 39 3.87 -8.58 -7.61
N GLY A 40 4.40 -7.35 -7.74
CA GLY A 40 4.85 -6.50 -6.64
C GLY A 40 3.72 -5.89 -5.82
N GLY A 41 2.46 -6.01 -6.25
CA GLY A 41 1.29 -5.48 -5.57
C GLY A 41 0.87 -4.07 -6.03
N ALA A 42 1.31 -3.62 -7.22
CA ALA A 42 0.97 -2.30 -7.75
C ALA A 42 -0.55 -2.12 -7.95
N GLU A 43 -1.32 -3.19 -8.14
CA GLU A 43 -2.79 -3.13 -8.20
C GLU A 43 -3.41 -2.52 -6.94
N ARG A 44 -2.79 -2.75 -5.78
CA ARG A 44 -3.25 -2.21 -4.50
C ARG A 44 -2.56 -0.91 -4.12
N PHE A 45 -1.26 -0.82 -4.37
CA PHE A 45 -0.41 0.22 -3.78
C PHE A 45 0.02 1.32 -4.75
N ALA A 46 -0.10 1.09 -6.09
CA ALA A 46 0.31 2.03 -7.14
C ALA A 46 -0.65 1.97 -8.34
N THR A 47 -1.95 1.98 -8.09
CA THR A 47 -3.01 1.75 -9.08
C THR A 47 -2.96 2.75 -10.24
N THR A 48 -2.64 4.01 -9.98
CA THR A 48 -2.62 5.09 -10.98
C THR A 48 -1.50 4.85 -11.98
N GLU A 49 -0.28 4.61 -11.50
CA GLU A 49 0.89 4.37 -12.36
C GLU A 49 0.75 3.06 -13.13
N LEU A 50 0.21 2.01 -12.51
CA LEU A 50 -0.05 0.74 -13.18
C LEU A 50 -1.05 0.90 -14.34
N LYS A 51 -2.17 1.58 -14.11
CA LYS A 51 -3.15 1.87 -15.16
C LYS A 51 -2.56 2.70 -16.29
N GLY A 52 -1.79 3.73 -15.96
CA GLY A 52 -1.11 4.54 -16.97
C GLY A 52 -0.12 3.72 -17.80
N ALA A 53 0.55 2.73 -17.21
CA ALA A 53 1.42 1.81 -17.94
C ALA A 53 0.63 0.90 -18.90
N GLU A 54 -0.52 0.38 -18.47
CA GLU A 54 -1.40 -0.45 -19.26
C GLU A 54 -2.00 0.32 -20.45
N GLU A 55 -2.44 1.56 -20.22
CA GLU A 55 -2.96 2.47 -21.24
C GLU A 55 -1.87 2.81 -22.28
N ALA A 56 -0.66 3.15 -21.82
CA ALA A 56 0.46 3.42 -22.73
C ALA A 56 0.80 2.19 -23.59
N LEU A 57 0.77 0.98 -23.03
CA LEU A 57 1.00 -0.24 -23.81
C LEU A 57 -0.15 -0.50 -24.83
N ALA A 58 -1.38 -0.17 -24.48
CA ALA A 58 -2.50 -0.24 -25.42
C ALA A 58 -2.30 0.72 -26.60
N HIS A 59 -1.91 1.98 -26.31
CA HIS A 59 -1.57 2.95 -27.38
C HIS A 59 -0.39 2.51 -28.24
N ALA A 60 0.61 1.83 -27.66
CA ALA A 60 1.70 1.25 -28.46
C ALA A 60 1.18 0.22 -29.47
N ARG A 61 0.25 -0.66 -29.06
CA ARG A 61 -0.37 -1.67 -29.94
C ARG A 61 -1.20 -1.02 -31.05
N ASP A 62 -1.96 0.01 -30.71
CA ASP A 62 -2.77 0.76 -31.69
C ASP A 62 -1.88 1.44 -32.74
N ALA A 63 -0.75 2.04 -32.31
CA ALA A 63 0.22 2.67 -33.21
C ALA A 63 0.90 1.65 -34.14
N VAL A 64 1.17 0.42 -33.67
CA VAL A 64 1.63 -0.69 -34.52
C VAL A 64 0.58 -1.02 -35.58
N GLY A 65 -0.70 -1.08 -35.21
CA GLY A 65 -1.80 -1.30 -36.15
C GLY A 65 -1.87 -0.22 -37.23
N GLN A 66 -1.51 1.01 -36.91
CA GLN A 66 -1.43 2.15 -37.83
C GLN A 66 -0.09 2.21 -38.60
N ARG A 67 0.85 1.29 -38.35
CA ARG A 67 2.22 1.27 -38.87
C ARG A 67 3.06 2.51 -38.46
N ASP A 68 2.68 3.24 -37.41
CA ASP A 68 3.50 4.30 -36.83
C ASP A 68 4.42 3.69 -35.78
N TYR A 69 5.47 3.02 -36.22
CA TYR A 69 6.41 2.32 -35.35
C TYR A 69 7.22 3.26 -34.47
N ARG A 70 7.41 4.52 -34.89
CA ARG A 70 8.08 5.51 -34.06
C ARG A 70 7.20 5.89 -32.86
N LEU A 71 5.93 6.10 -33.07
CA LEU A 71 4.96 6.40 -32.02
C LEU A 71 4.76 5.16 -31.12
N ALA A 72 4.67 3.96 -31.72
CA ALA A 72 4.60 2.70 -30.99
C ALA A 72 5.80 2.51 -30.04
N LEU A 73 7.01 2.77 -30.50
CA LEU A 73 8.22 2.73 -29.69
C LEU A 73 8.15 3.72 -28.50
N SER A 74 7.70 4.95 -28.76
CA SER A 74 7.56 5.97 -27.70
C SER A 74 6.60 5.51 -26.61
N PHE A 75 5.42 5.00 -26.98
CA PHE A 75 4.45 4.48 -26.02
C PHE A 75 4.93 3.22 -25.29
N ALA A 76 5.66 2.32 -25.96
CA ALA A 76 6.23 1.15 -25.30
C ALA A 76 7.27 1.53 -24.23
N LEU A 77 8.10 2.53 -24.51
CA LEU A 77 9.07 3.05 -23.55
C LEU A 77 8.37 3.75 -22.36
N ASP A 78 7.35 4.57 -22.61
CA ASP A 78 6.52 5.20 -21.56
C ASP A 78 5.84 4.14 -20.69
N ALA A 79 5.24 3.12 -21.29
CA ALA A 79 4.61 2.01 -20.58
C ALA A 79 5.58 1.30 -19.64
N ARG A 80 6.81 1.03 -20.12
CA ARG A 80 7.86 0.41 -19.29
C ARG A 80 8.28 1.30 -18.13
N GLU A 81 8.48 2.59 -18.37
CA GLU A 81 8.88 3.55 -17.34
C GLU A 81 7.81 3.67 -16.26
N ARG A 82 6.53 3.81 -16.64
CA ARG A 82 5.40 3.85 -15.69
C ARG A 82 5.28 2.56 -14.89
N ALA A 83 5.45 1.40 -15.52
CA ALA A 83 5.43 0.11 -14.82
C ALA A 83 6.57 -0.01 -13.79
N GLN A 84 7.76 0.48 -14.10
CA GLN A 84 8.87 0.55 -13.16
C GLN A 84 8.58 1.51 -11.99
N SER A 85 7.99 2.66 -12.28
CA SER A 85 7.53 3.62 -11.26
C SER A 85 6.47 3.01 -10.36
N ALA A 86 5.48 2.29 -10.95
CA ALA A 86 4.46 1.56 -10.19
C ALA A 86 5.07 0.50 -9.26
N THR A 87 6.10 -0.22 -9.73
CA THR A 87 6.81 -1.21 -8.92
C THR A 87 7.48 -0.55 -7.71
N LYS A 88 8.18 0.56 -7.94
CA LYS A 88 8.86 1.31 -6.89
C LYS A 88 7.86 1.88 -5.88
N GLU A 89 6.81 2.55 -6.36
CA GLU A 89 5.77 3.12 -5.48
C GLU A 89 5.10 2.04 -4.63
N ALA A 90 4.80 0.87 -5.21
CA ALA A 90 4.21 -0.25 -4.48
C ALA A 90 5.11 -0.74 -3.34
N ILE A 91 6.41 -0.85 -3.58
CA ILE A 91 7.41 -1.24 -2.57
C ILE A 91 7.46 -0.19 -1.45
N ASP A 92 7.60 1.08 -1.80
CA ASP A 92 7.74 2.18 -0.86
C ASP A 92 6.49 2.32 0.01
N ARG A 93 5.30 2.25 -0.60
CA ARG A 93 4.03 2.34 0.10
C ARG A 93 3.79 1.14 1.03
N LYS A 94 4.13 -0.05 0.60
CA LYS A 94 4.05 -1.26 1.44
C LYS A 94 4.99 -1.17 2.64
N ALA A 95 6.21 -0.65 2.45
CA ALA A 95 7.15 -0.42 3.56
C ALA A 95 6.61 0.60 4.57
N THR A 96 6.08 1.73 4.10
CA THR A 96 5.46 2.76 4.96
C THR A 96 4.30 2.20 5.77
N LEU A 97 3.38 1.46 5.14
CA LEU A 97 2.25 0.84 5.83
C LEU A 97 2.69 -0.18 6.88
N ARG A 98 3.75 -0.94 6.59
CA ARG A 98 4.32 -1.86 7.56
C ARG A 98 4.87 -1.14 8.78
N GLU A 99 5.65 -0.08 8.59
CA GLU A 99 6.18 0.73 9.69
C GLU A 99 5.07 1.38 10.53
N GLU A 100 3.99 1.84 9.90
CA GLU A 100 2.83 2.39 10.60
C GLU A 100 2.13 1.32 11.45
N ALA A 101 1.97 0.11 10.92
CA ALA A 101 1.38 -1.01 11.64
C ALA A 101 2.26 -1.45 12.82
N GLU A 102 3.58 -1.51 12.65
CA GLU A 102 4.54 -1.82 13.72
C GLU A 102 4.46 -0.79 14.86
N ARG A 103 4.41 0.51 14.53
CA ARG A 103 4.25 1.59 15.52
C ARG A 103 2.92 1.51 16.25
N SER A 104 1.83 1.25 15.53
CA SER A 104 0.50 1.11 16.12
C SER A 104 0.42 -0.09 17.05
N LEU A 105 1.01 -1.23 16.67
CA LEU A 105 1.11 -2.42 17.51
C LEU A 105 1.92 -2.17 18.79
N GLY A 106 3.05 -1.47 18.70
CA GLY A 106 3.86 -1.07 19.85
C GLY A 106 3.07 -0.19 20.82
N SER A 107 2.31 0.77 20.29
CA SER A 107 1.43 1.64 21.09
C SER A 107 0.33 0.86 21.80
N ALA A 108 -0.31 -0.09 21.08
CA ALA A 108 -1.36 -0.93 21.65
C ALA A 108 -0.84 -1.84 22.78
N GLN A 109 0.34 -2.43 22.59
CA GLN A 109 1.01 -3.25 23.62
C GLN A 109 1.35 -2.42 24.87
N THR A 110 1.87 -1.20 24.68
CA THR A 110 2.18 -0.29 25.78
C THR A 110 0.91 0.10 26.54
N ALA A 111 -0.17 0.43 25.82
CA ALA A 111 -1.45 0.76 26.44
C ALA A 111 -2.05 -0.44 27.20
N LEU A 112 -1.91 -1.66 26.67
CA LEU A 112 -2.35 -2.88 27.33
C LEU A 112 -1.61 -3.12 28.66
N LEU A 113 -0.29 -2.99 28.64
CA LEU A 113 0.52 -3.10 29.87
C LEU A 113 0.14 -2.03 30.89
N ALA A 114 -0.07 -0.79 30.46
CA ALA A 114 -0.50 0.29 31.32
C ALA A 114 -1.86 -0.01 31.96
N ALA A 115 -2.87 -0.42 31.17
CA ALA A 115 -4.20 -0.75 31.66
C ALA A 115 -4.17 -1.91 32.68
N ARG A 116 -3.41 -2.96 32.42
CA ARG A 116 -3.23 -4.09 33.35
C ARG A 116 -2.57 -3.65 34.66
N ASN A 117 -1.53 -2.82 34.60
CA ASN A 117 -0.86 -2.29 35.77
C ASN A 117 -1.78 -1.40 36.63
N ARG A 118 -2.64 -0.56 35.97
CA ARG A 118 -3.64 0.25 36.66
C ARG A 118 -4.73 -0.60 37.30
N LEU A 119 -5.19 -1.65 36.63
CA LEU A 119 -6.13 -2.60 37.19
C LEU A 119 -5.57 -3.24 38.47
N LYS A 120 -4.34 -3.74 38.41
CA LYS A 120 -3.67 -4.32 39.58
C LYS A 120 -3.52 -3.31 40.74
N ALA A 121 -3.19 -2.05 40.43
CA ALA A 121 -3.10 -0.99 41.45
C ALA A 121 -4.48 -0.70 42.08
N ALA A 122 -5.56 -0.71 41.29
CA ALA A 122 -6.91 -0.54 41.81
C ALA A 122 -7.37 -1.70 42.69
N GLU A 123 -6.98 -2.93 42.36
CA GLU A 123 -7.22 -4.13 43.19
C GLU A 123 -6.48 -4.04 44.54
N VAL A 124 -5.20 -3.66 44.54
CA VAL A 124 -4.41 -3.43 45.76
C VAL A 124 -5.02 -2.32 46.60
N SER A 125 -5.58 -1.28 45.98
CA SER A 125 -6.28 -0.19 46.66
C SER A 125 -7.65 -0.58 47.23
N LYS A 126 -8.03 -1.86 47.08
CA LYS A 126 -9.30 -2.43 47.58
C LYS A 126 -10.57 -1.78 46.95
N VAL A 127 -10.47 -1.34 45.68
CA VAL A 127 -11.65 -0.96 44.91
C VAL A 127 -12.55 -2.19 44.76
N GLN A 128 -13.86 -2.03 44.90
CA GLN A 128 -14.80 -3.14 44.86
C GLN A 128 -14.75 -3.89 43.52
N ALA A 129 -14.71 -5.22 43.55
CA ALA A 129 -14.59 -6.08 42.38
C ALA A 129 -15.71 -5.82 41.34
N ARG A 130 -16.92 -5.44 41.78
CA ARG A 130 -18.05 -5.09 40.91
C ARG A 130 -17.76 -3.84 40.06
N ILE A 131 -17.07 -2.83 40.62
CA ILE A 131 -16.68 -1.61 39.94
C ILE A 131 -15.59 -1.90 38.89
N LEU A 132 -14.69 -2.84 39.16
CA LEU A 132 -13.61 -3.24 38.26
C LEU A 132 -14.04 -4.21 37.16
N ALA A 133 -15.27 -4.75 37.22
CA ALA A 133 -15.76 -5.75 36.25
C ALA A 133 -15.74 -5.23 34.80
N GLU A 134 -16.19 -4.03 34.60
CA GLU A 134 -16.18 -3.36 33.29
C GLU A 134 -14.74 -3.14 32.77
N SER A 135 -13.85 -2.62 33.61
CA SER A 135 -12.43 -2.44 33.23
C SER A 135 -11.75 -3.76 32.87
N ARG A 136 -12.04 -4.84 33.58
CA ARG A 136 -11.54 -6.18 33.23
C ARG A 136 -12.05 -6.64 31.86
N SER A 137 -13.33 -6.44 31.59
CA SER A 137 -13.95 -6.74 30.30
C SER A 137 -13.33 -5.93 29.16
N ASN A 138 -13.12 -4.62 29.38
CA ASN A 138 -12.50 -3.73 28.38
C ASN A 138 -11.04 -4.11 28.10
N ILE A 139 -10.28 -4.51 29.12
CA ILE A 139 -8.90 -5.00 28.95
C ILE A 139 -8.90 -6.31 28.16
N ALA A 140 -9.76 -7.26 28.45
CA ALA A 140 -9.88 -8.52 27.71
C ALA A 140 -10.26 -8.29 26.24
N ALA A 141 -11.21 -7.37 25.98
CA ALA A 141 -11.55 -6.97 24.61
C ALA A 141 -10.37 -6.29 23.88
N GLY A 142 -9.61 -5.45 24.60
CA GLY A 142 -8.40 -4.83 24.08
C GLY A 142 -7.32 -5.84 23.72
N GLU A 143 -7.12 -6.87 24.53
CA GLU A 143 -6.22 -8.00 24.24
C GLU A 143 -6.61 -8.74 22.97
N GLY A 144 -7.90 -9.04 22.81
CA GLY A 144 -8.42 -9.68 21.61
C GLY A 144 -8.10 -8.86 20.35
N ARG A 145 -8.31 -7.54 20.39
CA ARG A 145 -7.98 -6.64 19.27
C ARG A 145 -6.48 -6.54 18.98
N VAL A 146 -5.64 -6.55 20.00
CA VAL A 146 -4.17 -6.59 19.82
C VAL A 146 -3.76 -7.88 19.13
N GLN A 147 -4.37 -9.01 19.48
CA GLN A 147 -4.11 -10.28 18.83
C GLN A 147 -4.61 -10.31 17.38
N GLU A 148 -5.78 -9.76 17.11
CA GLU A 148 -6.32 -9.57 15.75
C GLU A 148 -5.38 -8.71 14.89
N ALA A 149 -4.88 -7.60 15.44
CA ALA A 149 -3.92 -6.74 14.78
C ALA A 149 -2.61 -7.48 14.45
N ARG A 150 -2.11 -8.33 15.34
CA ARG A 150 -0.93 -9.17 15.07
C ARG A 150 -1.18 -10.16 13.93
N THR A 151 -2.29 -10.84 13.96
CA THR A 151 -2.67 -11.77 12.90
C THR A 151 -2.77 -11.08 11.55
N ALA A 152 -3.40 -9.90 11.49
CA ALA A 152 -3.47 -9.09 10.27
C ALA A 152 -2.07 -8.67 9.78
N PHE A 153 -1.18 -8.30 10.70
CA PHE A 153 0.21 -7.95 10.38
C PHE A 153 0.98 -9.13 9.78
N GLU A 154 0.88 -10.31 10.38
CA GLU A 154 1.50 -11.56 9.91
C GLU A 154 1.00 -11.96 8.52
N GLN A 155 -0.27 -11.68 8.23
CA GLN A 155 -0.89 -11.88 6.91
C GLN A 155 -0.51 -10.81 5.88
N GLY A 156 0.29 -9.80 6.26
CA GLY A 156 0.68 -8.69 5.39
C GLY A 156 -0.41 -7.66 5.17
N ASN A 157 -1.51 -7.71 5.92
CA ASN A 157 -2.58 -6.72 5.88
C ASN A 157 -2.28 -5.56 6.85
N PHE A 158 -1.29 -4.76 6.50
CA PHE A 158 -0.77 -3.71 7.39
C PHE A 158 -1.78 -2.61 7.71
N GLU A 159 -2.67 -2.27 6.78
CA GLU A 159 -3.74 -1.30 7.02
C GLU A 159 -4.73 -1.77 8.09
N ALA A 160 -5.20 -3.02 7.98
CA ALA A 160 -6.08 -3.61 8.99
C ALA A 160 -5.36 -3.77 10.35
N ALA A 161 -4.09 -4.17 10.33
CA ALA A 161 -3.27 -4.28 11.53
C ALA A 161 -3.12 -2.94 12.26
N SER A 162 -2.79 -1.87 11.52
CA SER A 162 -2.66 -0.51 12.06
C SER A 162 -4.00 0.00 12.62
N ALA A 163 -5.11 -0.21 11.91
CA ALA A 163 -6.44 0.21 12.34
C ALA A 163 -6.86 -0.50 13.64
N ALA A 164 -6.78 -1.83 13.68
CA ALA A 164 -7.13 -2.62 14.86
C ALA A 164 -6.26 -2.28 16.07
N ALA A 165 -4.94 -2.13 15.86
CA ALA A 165 -4.00 -1.74 16.91
C ALA A 165 -4.29 -0.34 17.46
N SER A 166 -4.55 0.65 16.60
CA SER A 166 -4.87 2.02 17.01
C SER A 166 -6.17 2.10 17.81
N GLN A 167 -7.19 1.34 17.41
CA GLN A 167 -8.44 1.22 18.17
C GLN A 167 -8.21 0.58 19.53
N ALA A 168 -7.42 -0.50 19.58
CA ALA A 168 -7.06 -1.15 20.85
C ALA A 168 -6.29 -0.19 21.77
N ALA A 169 -5.29 0.54 21.26
CA ALA A 169 -4.51 1.49 22.02
C ALA A 169 -5.39 2.58 22.64
N THR A 170 -6.31 3.15 21.87
CA THR A 170 -7.23 4.19 22.34
C THR A 170 -8.16 3.69 23.43
N ALA A 171 -8.79 2.52 23.24
CA ALA A 171 -9.70 1.94 24.21
C ALA A 171 -9.00 1.57 25.52
N LEU A 172 -7.82 0.96 25.43
CA LEU A 172 -6.99 0.59 26.59
C LEU A 172 -6.46 1.81 27.35
N ALA A 173 -6.05 2.86 26.63
CA ALA A 173 -5.63 4.11 27.26
C ALA A 173 -6.81 4.81 27.98
N GLN A 174 -8.02 4.72 27.44
CA GLN A 174 -9.21 5.23 28.16
C GLN A 174 -9.46 4.39 29.41
N THR A 175 -9.47 3.06 29.31
CA THR A 175 -9.63 2.18 30.47
C THR A 175 -8.59 2.45 31.58
N ALA A 176 -7.34 2.74 31.20
CA ALA A 176 -6.30 3.10 32.17
C ALA A 176 -6.62 4.42 32.89
N ARG A 177 -7.12 5.45 32.20
CA ARG A 177 -7.55 6.72 32.79
C ARG A 177 -8.73 6.53 33.74
N ASP A 178 -9.70 5.72 33.36
CA ASP A 178 -10.89 5.44 34.17
C ASP A 178 -10.48 4.73 35.49
N LEU A 179 -9.55 3.79 35.41
CA LEU A 179 -8.96 3.13 36.58
C LEU A 179 -8.22 4.11 37.50
N ASP A 180 -7.45 5.06 36.95
CA ASP A 180 -6.78 6.10 37.75
C ASP A 180 -7.80 6.98 38.47
N ALA A 181 -8.93 7.33 37.82
CA ALA A 181 -9.99 8.10 38.44
C ALA A 181 -10.67 7.37 39.61
N LEU A 182 -10.74 6.03 39.55
CA LEU A 182 -11.29 5.22 40.67
C LEU A 182 -10.34 5.14 41.88
N VAL A 183 -9.04 5.21 41.67
CA VAL A 183 -8.04 5.12 42.73
C VAL A 183 -7.80 6.46 43.44
N ALA A 184 -7.89 7.58 42.70
CA ALA A 184 -7.59 8.93 43.22
C ALA A 184 -8.42 9.33 44.47
N PRO A 185 -9.75 9.11 44.59
CA PRO A 185 -10.51 9.45 45.79
C PRO A 185 -10.23 8.50 46.97
N ALA A 186 -9.85 7.25 46.73
CA ALA A 186 -9.51 6.30 47.79
C ALA A 186 -8.19 6.71 48.50
N ALA A 187 -7.25 7.31 47.81
CA ALA A 187 -6.02 7.83 48.36
C ALA A 187 -6.24 9.07 49.23
N ARG A 188 -7.21 9.94 48.90
CA ARG A 188 -7.57 11.14 49.68
C ARG A 188 -8.25 10.83 51.01
N ARG A 189 -8.98 9.70 51.12
CA ARG A 189 -9.66 9.28 52.37
C ARG A 189 -8.72 8.63 53.39
N ARG A 190 -7.47 8.34 53.03
CA ARG A 190 -6.46 7.71 53.89
C ARG A 190 -5.46 8.70 54.50
N ARG A 191 -5.57 9.99 54.17
CA ARG A 191 -4.85 11.11 54.80
C ARG A 191 -5.77 11.85 55.73
#